data_1bbda63f8b0d45cd872b66973b198db2
#
_entry.id   1bbda63f8b0d45cd872b66973b198db2
#
_cell.length_a   1.000
_cell.length_b   1.000
_cell.length_c   1.000
_cell.angle_alpha   90.00
_cell.angle_beta   90.00
_cell.angle_gamma   90.00
#
_symmetry.space_group_name_H-M   'P 1'
#
loop_
_entity.id
_entity.type
_entity.pdbx_description
1 polymer ?
#
loop_
_entity_poly.entity_id
_entity_poly.type
_entity_poly.pdbx_seq_one_letter_code
_entity_poly.pdbx_strand_id
1 'polypeptide(L)'
;MTPSKDCYDIITAFESFKGSPYPCQGGVWTIGYGTTTYPNGKAVRSTDHPITRDKAIAYMRRDVERFSADVASLVTVPLQQCMFDALVSFAYNVGAGAKGLGGSTLLKLLNAGDYYNAADEFPKWNKAKGLVSNGLIRRRAAERALFRGDVAWRVIAEI
;
A
#
# COMPACT_ATOMS: atom_id res chain seq x y z
N MET A 1 6.49 0.38 15.84
CA MET A 1 7.28 0.74 14.64
C MET A 1 6.60 1.89 13.90
N THR A 2 7.38 2.73 13.26
CA THR A 2 6.88 3.80 12.39
C THR A 2 7.38 3.55 10.96
N PRO A 3 6.62 3.99 9.93
CA PRO A 3 7.07 3.84 8.55
C PRO A 3 8.35 4.62 8.30
N SER A 4 9.28 4.02 7.55
CA SER A 4 10.52 4.67 7.15
C SER A 4 10.36 5.43 5.83
N LYS A 5 11.42 6.09 5.39
CA LYS A 5 11.44 6.75 4.07
C LYS A 5 11.10 5.78 2.94
N ASP A 6 11.55 4.52 3.03
CA ASP A 6 11.29 3.51 2.00
C ASP A 6 9.80 3.21 1.84
N CYS A 7 9.02 3.26 2.93
CA CYS A 7 7.57 3.12 2.86
C CYS A 7 6.92 4.23 2.01
N TYR A 8 7.31 5.47 2.23
CA TYR A 8 6.79 6.61 1.44
C TYR A 8 7.27 6.57 -0.01
N ASP A 9 8.53 6.20 -0.23
CA ASP A 9 9.10 6.10 -1.57
C ASP A 9 8.36 5.05 -2.43
N ILE A 10 8.12 3.85 -1.89
CA ILE A 10 7.43 2.79 -2.64
C ILE A 10 5.96 3.17 -2.91
N ILE A 11 5.27 3.76 -1.96
CA ILE A 11 3.88 4.20 -2.14
C ILE A 11 3.80 5.28 -3.23
N THR A 12 4.64 6.30 -3.18
CA THR A 12 4.62 7.38 -4.18
C THR A 12 5.03 6.90 -5.57
N ALA A 13 5.92 5.91 -5.65
CA ALA A 13 6.32 5.32 -6.93
C ALA A 13 5.13 4.68 -7.67
N PHE A 14 4.25 4.01 -6.95
CA PHE A 14 3.11 3.29 -7.56
C PHE A 14 1.82 4.09 -7.60
N GLU A 15 1.57 4.96 -6.62
CA GLU A 15 0.32 5.74 -6.61
C GLU A 15 0.37 6.94 -7.56
N SER A 16 1.52 7.54 -7.81
CA SER A 16 1.70 8.73 -8.63
C SER A 16 0.84 9.92 -8.17
N PHE A 17 1.25 11.14 -8.47
CA PHE A 17 0.47 12.31 -8.11
C PHE A 17 -0.64 12.59 -9.15
N LYS A 18 -1.87 12.72 -8.68
CA LYS A 18 -3.03 13.17 -9.46
C LYS A 18 -3.71 14.31 -8.72
N GLY A 19 -3.60 15.52 -9.23
CA GLY A 19 -4.18 16.73 -8.61
C GLY A 19 -5.70 16.74 -8.63
N SER A 20 -6.32 16.19 -9.66
CA SER A 20 -7.78 16.14 -9.82
C SER A 20 -8.33 14.75 -9.55
N PRO A 21 -9.61 14.63 -9.10
CA PRO A 21 -10.23 13.34 -8.89
C PRO A 21 -10.20 12.45 -10.13
N TYR A 22 -9.93 11.17 -9.93
CA TYR A 22 -9.96 10.16 -10.99
C TYR A 22 -10.48 8.82 -10.42
N PRO A 23 -11.13 7.98 -11.24
CA PRO A 23 -11.49 6.63 -10.80
C PRO A 23 -10.24 5.75 -10.85
N CYS A 24 -9.88 5.11 -9.73
CA CYS A 24 -8.80 4.12 -9.72
C CYS A 24 -9.21 2.83 -10.45
N GLN A 25 -8.29 1.87 -10.60
CA GLN A 25 -8.57 0.60 -11.27
C GLN A 25 -9.78 -0.16 -10.66
N GLY A 26 -10.04 0.03 -9.36
CA GLY A 26 -11.23 -0.50 -8.68
C GLY A 26 -12.52 0.30 -8.89
N GLY A 27 -12.47 1.42 -9.61
CA GLY A 27 -13.62 2.30 -9.85
C GLY A 27 -13.92 3.28 -8.72
N VAL A 28 -13.13 3.31 -7.66
CA VAL A 28 -13.29 4.22 -6.53
C VAL A 28 -12.67 5.59 -6.89
N TRP A 29 -13.41 6.68 -6.65
CA TRP A 29 -12.90 8.03 -6.86
C TRP A 29 -11.75 8.33 -5.91
N THR A 30 -10.64 8.79 -6.47
CA THR A 30 -9.34 8.91 -5.83
C THR A 30 -8.72 10.26 -6.18
N ILE A 31 -7.91 10.82 -5.29
CA ILE A 31 -7.18 12.08 -5.51
C ILE A 31 -5.80 12.01 -4.86
N GLY A 32 -4.86 12.81 -5.34
CA GLY A 32 -3.52 12.91 -4.78
C GLY A 32 -2.69 11.66 -4.99
N TYR A 33 -2.21 11.05 -3.93
CA TYR A 33 -1.46 9.80 -3.92
C TYR A 33 -2.32 8.64 -3.41
N GLY A 34 -3.46 8.42 -4.04
CA GLY A 34 -4.31 7.29 -3.69
C GLY A 34 -5.33 7.57 -2.57
N THR A 35 -5.54 8.83 -2.19
CA THR A 35 -6.53 9.20 -1.17
C THR A 35 -7.95 9.01 -1.70
N THR A 36 -8.76 8.26 -0.98
CA THR A 36 -10.18 8.02 -1.32
C THR A 36 -11.13 8.69 -0.34
N THR A 37 -10.65 9.07 0.84
CA THR A 37 -11.43 9.73 1.90
C THR A 37 -10.60 10.86 2.50
N TYR A 38 -11.19 12.04 2.59
CA TYR A 38 -10.55 13.22 3.18
C TYR A 38 -10.44 13.12 4.70
N PRO A 39 -9.59 13.97 5.34
CA PRO A 39 -9.48 13.99 6.81
C PRO A 39 -10.80 14.22 7.55
N ASN A 40 -11.77 14.89 6.92
CA ASN A 40 -13.09 15.13 7.50
C ASN A 40 -14.06 13.93 7.40
N GLY A 41 -13.59 12.78 6.87
CA GLY A 41 -14.38 11.56 6.70
C GLY A 41 -15.23 11.52 5.42
N LYS A 42 -15.24 12.58 4.62
CA LYS A 42 -16.00 12.59 3.35
C LYS A 42 -15.24 11.85 2.26
N ALA A 43 -15.97 11.06 1.47
CA ALA A 43 -15.41 10.38 0.30
C ALA A 43 -15.05 11.38 -0.81
N VAL A 44 -13.99 11.08 -1.57
CA VAL A 44 -13.63 11.83 -2.77
C VAL A 44 -14.73 11.66 -3.83
N ARG A 45 -15.10 12.77 -4.48
CA ARG A 45 -16.12 12.81 -5.53
C ARG A 45 -15.56 13.37 -6.84
N SER A 46 -16.17 12.98 -7.95
CA SER A 46 -15.76 13.43 -9.28
C SER A 46 -15.77 14.96 -9.45
N THR A 47 -16.60 15.65 -8.69
CA THR A 47 -16.79 17.11 -8.76
C THR A 47 -15.89 17.90 -7.82
N ASP A 48 -15.04 17.24 -7.03
CA ASP A 48 -14.17 17.92 -6.08
C ASP A 48 -13.09 18.74 -6.79
N HIS A 49 -12.70 19.86 -6.17
CA HIS A 49 -11.67 20.74 -6.71
C HIS A 49 -10.29 20.05 -6.68
N PRO A 50 -9.39 20.41 -7.61
CA PRO A 50 -8.00 19.94 -7.58
C PRO A 50 -7.30 20.34 -6.29
N ILE A 51 -6.31 19.52 -5.89
CA ILE A 51 -5.45 19.79 -4.75
C ILE A 51 -4.00 19.96 -5.20
N THR A 52 -3.22 20.65 -4.36
CA THR A 52 -1.77 20.79 -4.56
C THR A 52 -1.03 19.51 -4.21
N ARG A 53 0.21 19.37 -4.69
CA ARG A 53 1.10 18.26 -4.32
C ARG A 53 1.35 18.22 -2.82
N ASP A 54 1.57 19.37 -2.18
CA ASP A 54 1.79 19.44 -0.73
C ASP A 54 0.59 18.93 0.06
N LYS A 55 -0.61 19.27 -0.39
CA LYS A 55 -1.85 18.77 0.23
C LYS A 55 -2.00 17.27 0.01
N ALA A 56 -1.67 16.78 -1.18
CA ALA A 56 -1.68 15.35 -1.47
C ALA A 56 -0.71 14.57 -0.59
N ILE A 57 0.49 15.11 -0.34
CA ILE A 57 1.48 14.51 0.57
C ILE A 57 0.94 14.46 1.99
N ALA A 58 0.30 15.53 2.47
CA ALA A 58 -0.29 15.57 3.81
C ALA A 58 -1.38 14.49 3.97
N TYR A 59 -2.23 14.32 2.97
CA TYR A 59 -3.26 13.27 2.97
C TYR A 59 -2.64 11.87 2.95
N MET A 60 -1.62 11.65 2.12
CA MET A 60 -0.91 10.39 2.06
C MET A 60 -0.27 10.04 3.41
N ARG A 61 0.40 10.99 4.06
CA ARG A 61 1.01 10.78 5.38
C ARG A 61 0.00 10.33 6.42
N ARG A 62 -1.15 10.99 6.46
CA ARG A 62 -2.25 10.58 7.34
C ARG A 62 -2.72 9.14 7.04
N ASP A 63 -2.90 8.81 5.77
CA ASP A 63 -3.33 7.47 5.38
C ASP A 63 -2.26 6.42 5.72
N VAL A 64 -0.99 6.72 5.49
CA VAL A 64 0.14 5.85 5.88
C VAL A 64 0.17 5.62 7.39
N GLU A 65 -0.02 6.65 8.20
CA GLU A 65 -0.09 6.52 9.66
C GLU A 65 -1.22 5.59 10.09
N ARG A 66 -2.39 5.74 9.48
CA ARG A 66 -3.55 4.89 9.76
C ARG A 66 -3.27 3.43 9.39
N PHE A 67 -2.77 3.17 8.20
CA PHE A 67 -2.41 1.79 7.79
C PHE A 67 -1.26 1.21 8.61
N SER A 68 -0.32 2.04 9.06
CA SER A 68 0.75 1.63 9.96
C SER A 68 0.21 1.13 11.29
N ALA A 69 -0.77 1.83 11.87
CA ALA A 69 -1.44 1.39 13.09
C ALA A 69 -2.20 0.07 12.88
N ASP A 70 -2.86 -0.08 11.73
CA ASP A 70 -3.56 -1.33 11.38
C ASP A 70 -2.58 -2.50 11.26
N VAL A 71 -1.46 -2.32 10.56
CA VAL A 71 -0.41 -3.36 10.44
C VAL A 71 0.15 -3.73 11.81
N ALA A 72 0.47 -2.74 12.65
CA ALA A 72 0.98 -2.99 14.00
C ALA A 72 -0.02 -3.79 14.85
N SER A 73 -1.30 -3.56 14.66
CA SER A 73 -2.38 -4.27 15.37
C SER A 73 -2.56 -5.72 14.87
N LEU A 74 -2.37 -5.97 13.57
CA LEU A 74 -2.60 -7.26 12.93
C LEU A 74 -1.44 -8.24 13.09
N VAL A 75 -0.20 -7.75 13.09
CA VAL A 75 1.01 -8.58 13.15
C VAL A 75 1.38 -8.88 14.60
N THR A 76 1.52 -10.17 14.91
CA THR A 76 1.80 -10.67 16.26
C THR A 76 3.24 -11.18 16.44
N VAL A 77 4.07 -11.09 15.40
CA VAL A 77 5.46 -11.53 15.40
C VAL A 77 6.42 -10.36 15.20
N PRO A 78 7.71 -10.49 15.60
CA PRO A 78 8.68 -9.42 15.36
C PRO A 78 8.86 -9.12 13.86
N LEU A 79 9.03 -7.85 13.52
CA LEU A 79 9.27 -7.38 12.16
C LEU A 79 10.58 -6.60 12.08
N GLN A 80 11.30 -6.77 10.98
CA GLN A 80 12.33 -5.82 10.55
C GLN A 80 11.64 -4.61 9.89
N GLN A 81 12.33 -3.48 9.82
CA GLN A 81 11.79 -2.25 9.24
C GLN A 81 11.30 -2.45 7.80
N CYS A 82 12.08 -3.12 6.97
CA CYS A 82 11.72 -3.39 5.58
C CYS A 82 10.44 -4.24 5.45
N MET A 83 10.23 -5.17 6.35
CA MET A 83 9.00 -5.97 6.39
C MET A 83 7.79 -5.11 6.74
N PHE A 84 7.94 -4.26 7.75
CA PHE A 84 6.89 -3.34 8.17
C PHE A 84 6.51 -2.39 7.02
N ASP A 85 7.50 -1.77 6.38
CA ASP A 85 7.28 -0.84 5.27
C ASP A 85 6.56 -1.51 4.08
N ALA A 86 6.96 -2.74 3.74
CA ALA A 86 6.31 -3.50 2.67
C ALA A 86 4.84 -3.83 3.00
N LEU A 87 4.57 -4.21 4.24
CA LEU A 87 3.21 -4.50 4.70
C LEU A 87 2.33 -3.26 4.71
N VAL A 88 2.86 -2.10 5.09
CA VAL A 88 2.13 -0.83 5.04
C VAL A 88 1.80 -0.45 3.60
N SER A 89 2.76 -0.56 2.67
CA SER A 89 2.51 -0.35 1.24
C SER A 89 1.43 -1.28 0.70
N PHE A 90 1.50 -2.54 1.06
CA PHE A 90 0.50 -3.55 0.67
C PHE A 90 -0.89 -3.19 1.20
N ALA A 91 -1.02 -2.92 2.51
CA ALA A 91 -2.28 -2.54 3.13
C ALA A 91 -2.84 -1.23 2.56
N TYR A 92 -1.99 -0.26 2.24
CA TYR A 92 -2.38 1.00 1.59
C TYR A 92 -3.12 0.75 0.28
N ASN A 93 -2.73 -0.27 -0.48
CA ASN A 93 -3.35 -0.62 -1.76
C ASN A 93 -4.56 -1.56 -1.62
N VAL A 94 -4.44 -2.64 -0.83
CA VAL A 94 -5.46 -3.68 -0.76
C VAL A 94 -6.40 -3.53 0.44
N GLY A 95 -6.09 -2.63 1.37
CA GLY A 95 -6.80 -2.48 2.64
C GLY A 95 -6.27 -3.38 3.74
N ALA A 96 -6.62 -3.05 4.99
CA ALA A 96 -6.20 -3.79 6.18
C ALA A 96 -7.27 -4.74 6.72
N GLY A 97 -8.48 -4.67 6.19
CA GLY A 97 -9.62 -5.47 6.66
C GLY A 97 -9.63 -6.91 6.17
N ALA A 98 -10.77 -7.57 6.38
CA ALA A 98 -10.95 -9.00 6.07
C ALA A 98 -10.79 -9.34 4.58
N LYS A 99 -11.02 -8.38 3.69
CA LYS A 99 -10.83 -8.54 2.23
C LYS A 99 -9.44 -8.11 1.75
N GLY A 100 -8.61 -7.61 2.63
CA GLY A 100 -7.23 -7.20 2.37
C GLY A 100 -6.25 -7.96 3.24
N LEU A 101 -5.29 -7.24 3.82
CA LEU A 101 -4.24 -7.85 4.65
C LEU A 101 -4.81 -8.69 5.79
N GLY A 102 -5.84 -8.19 6.49
CA GLY A 102 -6.41 -8.85 7.68
C GLY A 102 -6.94 -10.25 7.43
N GLY A 103 -7.47 -10.53 6.24
CA GLY A 103 -7.99 -11.85 5.86
C GLY A 103 -7.04 -12.66 4.97
N SER A 104 -5.81 -12.18 4.74
CA SER A 104 -4.89 -12.79 3.79
C SER A 104 -4.16 -14.02 4.33
N THR A 105 -3.80 -14.93 3.43
CA THR A 105 -2.88 -16.03 3.72
C THR A 105 -1.49 -15.48 4.09
N LEU A 106 -1.09 -14.34 3.50
CA LEU A 106 0.15 -13.64 3.85
C LEU A 106 0.24 -13.40 5.36
N LEU A 107 -0.79 -12.77 5.94
CA LEU A 107 -0.81 -12.48 7.38
C LEU A 107 -0.82 -13.76 8.22
N LYS A 108 -1.56 -14.77 7.78
CA LYS A 108 -1.63 -16.05 8.47
C LYS A 108 -0.27 -16.71 8.58
N LEU A 109 0.47 -16.79 7.46
CA LEU A 109 1.82 -17.34 7.41
C LEU A 109 2.80 -16.52 8.25
N LEU A 110 2.73 -15.19 8.13
CA LEU A 110 3.57 -14.28 8.88
C LEU A 110 3.40 -14.46 10.40
N ASN A 111 2.17 -14.48 10.87
CA ASN A 111 1.86 -14.66 12.30
C ASN A 111 2.17 -16.06 12.83
N ALA A 112 2.30 -17.04 11.94
CA ALA A 112 2.83 -18.35 12.27
C ALA A 112 4.38 -18.40 12.30
N GLY A 113 5.05 -17.29 12.03
CA GLY A 113 6.51 -17.20 11.98
C GLY A 113 7.13 -17.65 10.66
N ASP A 114 6.31 -17.89 9.63
CA ASP A 114 6.78 -18.32 8.31
C ASP A 114 6.98 -17.12 7.40
N TYR A 115 8.05 -16.37 7.66
CA TYR A 115 8.40 -15.15 6.91
C TYR A 115 8.72 -15.46 5.44
N TYR A 116 9.33 -16.58 5.17
CA TYR A 116 9.73 -16.98 3.82
C TYR A 116 8.52 -17.18 2.91
N ASN A 117 7.58 -18.01 3.33
CA ASN A 117 6.37 -18.26 2.54
C ASN A 117 5.39 -17.08 2.55
N ALA A 118 5.38 -16.27 3.62
CA ALA A 118 4.61 -15.03 3.64
C ALA A 118 5.03 -14.10 2.49
N ALA A 119 6.34 -13.94 2.25
CA ALA A 119 6.85 -13.12 1.14
C ALA A 119 6.34 -13.61 -0.22
N ASP A 120 6.20 -14.90 -0.41
CA ASP A 120 5.73 -15.49 -1.67
C ASP A 120 4.22 -15.32 -1.91
N GLU A 121 3.50 -14.79 -0.92
CA GLU A 121 2.09 -14.48 -1.08
C GLU A 121 1.81 -13.12 -1.74
N PHE A 122 2.75 -12.18 -1.68
CA PHE A 122 2.57 -10.87 -2.32
C PHE A 122 2.15 -10.97 -3.81
N PRO A 123 2.83 -11.76 -4.67
CA PRO A 123 2.50 -11.82 -6.09
C PRO A 123 1.09 -12.29 -6.42
N LYS A 124 0.42 -12.97 -5.51
CA LYS A 124 -0.94 -13.46 -5.73
C LYS A 124 -1.98 -12.32 -5.78
N TRP A 125 -1.62 -11.14 -5.28
CA TRP A 125 -2.48 -9.96 -5.23
C TRP A 125 -2.28 -9.04 -6.44
N ASN A 126 -2.49 -9.57 -7.64
CA ASN A 126 -2.17 -8.91 -8.91
C ASN A 126 -3.39 -8.55 -9.77
N LYS A 127 -4.60 -8.61 -9.19
CA LYS A 127 -5.83 -8.37 -9.95
C LYS A 127 -6.55 -7.11 -9.49
N ALA A 128 -7.13 -6.38 -10.45
CA ALA A 128 -8.08 -5.31 -10.23
C ALA A 128 -9.36 -5.65 -11.00
N LYS A 129 -10.53 -5.60 -10.35
CA LYS A 129 -11.82 -6.01 -10.92
C LYS A 129 -11.77 -7.41 -11.57
N GLY A 130 -11.06 -8.36 -10.95
CA GLY A 130 -10.91 -9.71 -11.43
C GLY A 130 -9.94 -9.92 -12.59
N LEU A 131 -9.32 -8.85 -13.11
CA LEU A 131 -8.37 -8.89 -14.21
C LEU A 131 -6.95 -8.65 -13.73
N VAL A 132 -5.99 -9.38 -14.31
CA VAL A 132 -4.56 -9.20 -14.02
C VAL A 132 -4.12 -7.82 -14.49
N SER A 133 -3.39 -7.12 -13.63
CA SER A 133 -2.83 -5.79 -13.89
C SER A 133 -1.31 -5.84 -13.86
N ASN A 134 -0.67 -5.38 -14.94
CA ASN A 134 0.80 -5.30 -15.01
C ASN A 134 1.37 -4.36 -13.93
N GLY A 135 0.66 -3.27 -13.64
CA GLY A 135 1.06 -2.36 -12.57
C GLY A 135 1.04 -3.03 -11.18
N LEU A 136 0.02 -3.86 -10.91
CA LEU A 136 -0.05 -4.62 -9.67
C LEU A 136 0.99 -5.74 -9.61
N ILE A 137 1.28 -6.41 -10.72
CA ILE A 137 2.38 -7.40 -10.78
C ILE A 137 3.68 -6.74 -10.35
N ARG A 138 4.01 -5.57 -10.91
CA ARG A 138 5.23 -4.83 -10.58
C ARG A 138 5.23 -4.35 -9.13
N ARG A 139 4.12 -3.83 -8.64
CA ARG A 139 3.98 -3.38 -7.25
C ARG A 139 4.22 -4.52 -6.27
N ARG A 140 3.58 -5.65 -6.48
CA ARG A 140 3.76 -6.84 -5.63
C ARG A 140 5.20 -7.36 -5.66
N ALA A 141 5.84 -7.33 -6.81
CA ALA A 141 7.26 -7.72 -6.93
C ALA A 141 8.17 -6.78 -6.13
N ALA A 142 7.94 -5.47 -6.18
CA ALA A 142 8.68 -4.50 -5.39
C ALA A 142 8.43 -4.67 -3.88
N GLU A 143 7.19 -4.84 -3.47
CA GLU A 143 6.84 -5.07 -2.06
C GLU A 143 7.45 -6.36 -1.51
N ARG A 144 7.45 -7.45 -2.30
CA ARG A 144 8.11 -8.70 -1.93
C ARG A 144 9.61 -8.52 -1.76
N ALA A 145 10.27 -7.83 -2.68
CA ALA A 145 11.70 -7.54 -2.60
C ALA A 145 12.01 -6.69 -1.36
N LEU A 146 11.24 -5.61 -1.12
CA LEU A 146 11.38 -4.78 0.08
C LEU A 146 11.20 -5.61 1.36
N PHE A 147 10.18 -6.46 1.41
CA PHE A 147 9.93 -7.34 2.56
C PHE A 147 11.14 -8.23 2.88
N ARG A 148 11.82 -8.71 1.85
CA ARG A 148 13.03 -9.52 1.98
C ARG A 148 14.31 -8.74 2.27
N GLY A 149 14.24 -7.41 2.33
CA GLY A 149 15.40 -6.55 2.50
C GLY A 149 16.29 -6.47 1.27
N ASP A 150 15.75 -6.80 0.10
CA ASP A 150 16.48 -6.74 -1.18
C ASP A 150 16.36 -5.34 -1.77
N VAL A 151 17.48 -4.63 -1.88
CA VAL A 151 17.55 -3.27 -2.43
C VAL A 151 17.08 -3.17 -3.89
N ALA A 152 17.02 -4.29 -4.60
CA ALA A 152 16.49 -4.34 -5.96
C ALA A 152 15.04 -3.85 -6.07
N TRP A 153 14.32 -3.75 -4.95
CA TRP A 153 12.94 -3.20 -4.96
C TRP A 153 12.87 -1.81 -5.59
N ARG A 154 13.92 -0.99 -5.45
CA ARG A 154 13.98 0.35 -6.05
C ARG A 154 14.01 0.27 -7.58
N VAL A 155 14.79 -0.64 -8.13
CA VAL A 155 14.85 -0.87 -9.58
C VAL A 155 13.50 -1.34 -10.09
N ILE A 156 12.85 -2.26 -9.38
CA ILE A 156 11.52 -2.77 -9.75
C ILE A 156 10.48 -1.64 -9.72
N ALA A 157 10.56 -0.76 -8.73
CA ALA A 157 9.68 0.40 -8.60
C ALA A 157 10.07 1.58 -9.51
N GLU A 158 11.20 1.49 -10.22
CA GLU A 158 11.72 2.53 -11.11
C GLU A 158 12.11 3.83 -10.37
N ILE A 159 12.78 3.71 -9.23
CA ILE A 159 13.29 4.84 -8.44
C ILE A 159 14.74 4.68 -8.02
#